data_c70264fc7cfadca068c1de82c49805d7
#
_entry.id   c70264fc7cfadca068c1de82c49805d7
#
_cell.length_a   1.000
_cell.length_b   1.000
_cell.length_c   1.000
_cell.angle_alpha   90.00
_cell.angle_beta   90.00
_cell.angle_gamma   90.00
#
_symmetry.space_group_name_H-M   'P 1'
#
loop_
_entity.id
_entity.type
_entity.pdbx_description
1 polymer ?
#
loop_
_entity_poly.entity_id
_entity_poly.type
_entity_poly.pdbx_seq_one_letter_code
_entity_poly.pdbx_strand_id
1 'polypeptide(L)'
;MRSRSAELWIGAALGANLLLSAIMLVVRGADVHGTEAALFATGRVAFLWFWAAYAGGALTTLFGAAFLPLKQRGREFGLAFAAALLVHLALVGWLCWNWRTPPIDVFIRFGTAAAFTFLLALFSFGNLHAVLGPRGWQLLRIIGMNYILYAFLYDFMQNPLHGGVRRVVEYLPFTVMAIVAPLLRLAAWGIQSDFLRTRKLRKNLKLPA
;
A
#
# COMPACT_ATOMS: atom_id res chain seq x y z
N MET A 1 -10.69 -16.44 15.91
CA MET A 1 -10.09 -15.19 16.42
C MET A 1 -9.46 -14.29 15.33
N ARG A 2 -8.93 -14.80 14.20
CA ARG A 2 -8.33 -13.98 13.11
C ARG A 2 -9.31 -13.08 12.33
N SER A 3 -10.61 -13.38 12.27
CA SER A 3 -11.58 -12.53 11.53
C SER A 3 -11.86 -11.19 12.25
N ARG A 4 -12.05 -11.21 13.56
CA ARG A 4 -12.34 -9.99 14.35
C ARG A 4 -11.23 -8.94 14.28
N SER A 5 -9.94 -9.37 14.24
CA SER A 5 -8.85 -8.40 14.11
C SER A 5 -8.86 -7.70 12.73
N ALA A 6 -9.13 -8.43 11.65
CA ALA A 6 -9.22 -7.85 10.30
C ALA A 6 -10.40 -6.86 10.20
N GLU A 7 -11.56 -7.19 10.76
CA GLU A 7 -12.73 -6.31 10.81
C GLU A 7 -12.43 -5.00 11.55
N LEU A 8 -11.70 -5.06 12.66
CA LEU A 8 -11.29 -3.87 13.41
C LEU A 8 -10.37 -2.96 12.58
N TRP A 9 -9.39 -3.53 11.88
CA TRP A 9 -8.47 -2.75 11.05
C TRP A 9 -9.17 -2.15 9.82
N ILE A 10 -10.08 -2.89 9.19
CA ILE A 10 -10.93 -2.41 8.10
C ILE A 10 -11.80 -1.24 8.60
N GLY A 11 -12.49 -1.42 9.72
CA GLY A 11 -13.33 -0.39 10.31
C GLY A 11 -12.57 0.85 10.74
N ALA A 12 -11.39 0.68 11.34
CA ALA A 12 -10.50 1.78 11.73
C ALA A 12 -10.01 2.57 10.51
N ALA A 13 -9.56 1.88 9.46
CA ALA A 13 -9.08 2.54 8.24
C ALA A 13 -10.20 3.27 7.49
N LEU A 14 -11.38 2.64 7.38
CA LEU A 14 -12.56 3.26 6.78
C LEU A 14 -12.99 4.50 7.58
N GLY A 15 -13.16 4.35 8.88
CA GLY A 15 -13.58 5.44 9.78
C GLY A 15 -12.59 6.60 9.78
N ALA A 16 -11.29 6.32 9.85
CA ALA A 16 -10.23 7.34 9.80
C ALA A 16 -10.26 8.12 8.47
N ASN A 17 -10.42 7.43 7.32
CA ASN A 17 -10.48 8.09 6.03
C ASN A 17 -11.79 8.87 5.83
N LEU A 18 -12.94 8.36 6.30
CA LEU A 18 -14.20 9.09 6.28
C LEU A 18 -14.13 10.35 7.13
N LEU A 19 -13.62 10.24 8.36
CA LEU A 19 -13.44 11.38 9.25
C LEU A 19 -12.50 12.42 8.65
N LEU A 20 -11.37 11.98 8.10
CA LEU A 20 -10.41 12.87 7.46
C LEU A 20 -11.03 13.59 6.23
N SER A 21 -11.80 12.86 5.42
CA SER A 21 -12.54 13.44 4.29
C SER A 21 -13.54 14.50 4.76
N ALA A 22 -14.32 14.18 5.80
CA ALA A 22 -15.30 15.12 6.36
C ALA A 22 -14.61 16.38 6.91
N ILE A 23 -13.53 16.22 7.67
CA ILE A 23 -12.76 17.37 8.20
C ILE A 23 -12.25 18.24 7.05
N MET A 24 -11.66 17.65 5.99
CA MET A 24 -11.14 18.43 4.86
C MET A 24 -12.24 19.17 4.12
N LEU A 25 -13.40 18.54 3.90
CA LEU A 25 -14.53 19.17 3.23
C LEU A 25 -15.17 20.29 4.09
N VAL A 26 -15.23 20.11 5.42
CA VAL A 26 -15.74 21.16 6.31
C VAL A 26 -14.78 22.35 6.40
N VAL A 27 -13.47 22.08 6.51
CA VAL A 27 -12.46 23.15 6.71
C VAL A 27 -12.14 23.90 5.41
N ARG A 28 -12.12 23.18 4.27
CA ARG A 28 -11.72 23.72 2.97
C ARG A 28 -12.88 24.04 2.03
N GLY A 29 -14.09 23.65 2.40
CA GLY A 29 -15.29 23.75 1.57
C GLY A 29 -15.62 22.45 0.84
N ALA A 30 -16.91 22.27 0.52
CA ALA A 30 -17.37 21.11 -0.27
C ALA A 30 -17.33 21.41 -1.78
N ASP A 31 -16.35 22.18 -2.22
CA ASP A 31 -16.06 22.54 -3.61
C ASP A 31 -14.91 21.68 -4.20
N VAL A 32 -14.43 22.05 -5.38
CA VAL A 32 -13.31 21.36 -6.04
C VAL A 32 -12.03 21.40 -5.20
N HIS A 33 -11.73 22.50 -4.57
CA HIS A 33 -10.51 22.67 -3.77
C HIS A 33 -10.53 21.86 -2.49
N GLY A 34 -11.68 21.82 -1.78
CA GLY A 34 -11.86 20.99 -0.60
C GLY A 34 -11.83 19.51 -0.93
N THR A 35 -12.43 19.12 -2.07
CA THR A 35 -12.38 17.72 -2.54
C THR A 35 -10.96 17.31 -2.91
N GLU A 36 -10.18 18.16 -3.59
CA GLU A 36 -8.77 17.90 -3.86
C GLU A 36 -7.92 17.79 -2.60
N ALA A 37 -8.19 18.62 -1.58
CA ALA A 37 -7.52 18.52 -0.29
C ALA A 37 -7.87 17.21 0.43
N ALA A 38 -9.13 16.76 0.36
CA ALA A 38 -9.57 15.48 0.90
C ALA A 38 -8.92 14.29 0.16
N LEU A 39 -8.84 14.34 -1.17
CA LEU A 39 -8.14 13.33 -1.99
C LEU A 39 -6.66 13.26 -1.64
N PHE A 40 -6.02 14.41 -1.51
CA PHE A 40 -4.62 14.50 -1.12
C PHE A 40 -4.35 13.84 0.24
N ALA A 41 -5.18 14.11 1.24
CA ALA A 41 -5.01 13.58 2.59
C ALA A 41 -5.33 12.07 2.66
N THR A 42 -6.47 11.65 2.07
CA THR A 42 -6.90 10.24 2.09
C THR A 42 -5.97 9.33 1.29
N GLY A 43 -5.41 9.82 0.17
CA GLY A 43 -4.40 9.09 -0.61
C GLY A 43 -3.14 8.78 0.20
N ARG A 44 -2.68 9.72 1.03
CA ARG A 44 -1.51 9.53 1.90
C ARG A 44 -1.77 8.53 3.02
N VAL A 45 -2.93 8.63 3.66
CA VAL A 45 -3.31 7.65 4.69
C VAL A 45 -3.46 6.25 4.08
N ALA A 46 -4.06 6.13 2.91
CA ALA A 46 -4.12 4.87 2.18
C ALA A 46 -2.71 4.33 1.87
N PHE A 47 -1.80 5.20 1.42
CA PHE A 47 -0.40 4.82 1.17
C PHE A 47 0.30 4.29 2.42
N LEU A 48 0.08 4.87 3.59
CA LEU A 48 0.71 4.39 4.84
C LEU A 48 0.25 2.96 5.19
N TRP A 49 -1.03 2.64 5.03
CA TRP A 49 -1.53 1.27 5.18
C TRP A 49 -0.90 0.31 4.18
N PHE A 50 -0.84 0.71 2.91
CA PHE A 50 -0.18 -0.04 1.85
C PHE A 50 1.30 -0.27 2.16
N TRP A 51 2.03 0.78 2.56
CA TRP A 51 3.44 0.72 2.87
C TRP A 51 3.74 -0.25 4.02
N ALA A 52 2.93 -0.22 5.09
CA ALA A 52 3.04 -1.18 6.19
C ALA A 52 2.85 -2.64 5.73
N ALA A 53 1.88 -2.89 4.85
CA ALA A 53 1.65 -4.21 4.27
C ALA A 53 2.79 -4.65 3.34
N TYR A 54 3.35 -3.70 2.56
CA TYR A 54 4.39 -3.95 1.57
C TYR A 54 5.76 -4.18 2.21
N ALA A 55 6.17 -3.29 3.12
CA ALA A 55 7.52 -3.26 3.70
C ALA A 55 7.66 -4.12 4.97
N GLY A 56 6.58 -4.45 5.67
CA GLY A 56 6.62 -5.08 7.00
C GLY A 56 7.42 -6.38 7.07
N GLY A 57 7.35 -7.21 6.02
CA GLY A 57 8.15 -8.43 5.91
C GLY A 57 9.65 -8.16 5.79
N ALA A 58 10.02 -7.19 4.95
CA ALA A 58 11.40 -6.80 4.72
C ALA A 58 12.01 -6.14 5.97
N LEU A 59 11.27 -5.25 6.62
CA LEU A 59 11.69 -4.62 7.89
C LEU A 59 11.98 -5.66 8.97
N THR A 60 11.13 -6.68 9.10
CA THR A 60 11.38 -7.76 10.07
C THR A 60 12.65 -8.55 9.73
N THR A 61 12.92 -8.80 8.45
CA THR A 61 14.12 -9.52 8.03
C THR A 61 15.40 -8.73 8.29
N LEU A 62 15.36 -7.39 8.07
CA LEU A 62 16.53 -6.53 8.17
C LEU A 62 16.79 -6.04 9.60
N PHE A 63 15.72 -5.71 10.33
CA PHE A 63 15.81 -5.03 11.64
C PHE A 63 15.31 -5.88 12.82
N GLY A 64 14.89 -7.13 12.54
CA GLY A 64 14.57 -8.09 13.59
C GLY A 64 13.19 -7.94 14.24
N ALA A 65 13.09 -8.41 15.49
CA ALA A 65 11.82 -8.66 16.17
C ALA A 65 10.97 -7.41 16.44
N ALA A 66 11.55 -6.22 16.49
CA ALA A 66 10.81 -4.97 16.69
C ALA A 66 9.72 -4.75 15.62
N PHE A 67 9.95 -5.22 14.39
CA PHE A 67 9.02 -5.11 13.26
C PHE A 67 8.16 -6.35 13.03
N LEU A 68 8.25 -7.35 13.91
CA LEU A 68 7.47 -8.58 13.80
C LEU A 68 5.94 -8.35 13.73
N PRO A 69 5.34 -7.40 14.48
CA PRO A 69 3.92 -7.10 14.38
C PRO A 69 3.48 -6.66 12.98
N LEU A 70 4.32 -5.90 12.25
CA LEU A 70 4.03 -5.50 10.87
C LEU A 70 3.97 -6.70 9.92
N LYS A 71 4.92 -7.62 10.03
CA LYS A 71 4.94 -8.86 9.24
C LYS A 71 3.72 -9.75 9.55
N GLN A 72 3.40 -9.92 10.83
CA GLN A 72 2.30 -10.78 11.26
C GLN A 72 0.93 -10.24 10.83
N ARG A 73 0.78 -8.91 10.78
CA ARG A 73 -0.47 -8.21 10.42
C ARG A 73 -0.48 -7.69 8.98
N GLY A 74 0.43 -8.15 8.12
CA GLY A 74 0.52 -7.68 6.74
C GLY A 74 -0.78 -7.87 5.94
N ARG A 75 -1.57 -8.92 6.25
CA ARG A 75 -2.90 -9.15 5.66
C ARG A 75 -3.90 -8.08 6.13
N GLU A 76 -3.95 -7.80 7.42
CA GLU A 76 -4.85 -6.80 8.00
C GLU A 76 -4.54 -5.41 7.44
N PHE A 77 -3.27 -5.04 7.33
CA PHE A 77 -2.87 -3.77 6.70
C PHE A 77 -3.25 -3.69 5.21
N GLY A 78 -3.14 -4.80 4.48
CA GLY A 78 -3.59 -4.84 3.08
C GLY A 78 -5.11 -4.65 2.95
N LEU A 79 -5.90 -5.24 3.84
CA LEU A 79 -7.36 -5.05 3.88
C LEU A 79 -7.73 -3.63 4.35
N ALA A 80 -7.01 -3.07 5.33
CA ALA A 80 -7.15 -1.69 5.77
C ALA A 80 -6.87 -0.71 4.62
N PHE A 81 -5.82 -0.98 3.83
CA PHE A 81 -5.53 -0.21 2.62
C PHE A 81 -6.69 -0.26 1.62
N ALA A 82 -7.25 -1.44 1.34
CA ALA A 82 -8.38 -1.57 0.42
C ALA A 82 -9.61 -0.79 0.91
N ALA A 83 -9.88 -0.82 2.22
CA ALA A 83 -10.96 -0.05 2.84
C ALA A 83 -10.72 1.48 2.76
N ALA A 84 -9.49 1.93 3.03
CA ALA A 84 -9.11 3.34 2.88
C ALA A 84 -9.24 3.80 1.42
N LEU A 85 -8.85 2.95 0.47
CA LEU A 85 -8.94 3.22 -0.96
C LEU A 85 -10.40 3.37 -1.43
N LEU A 86 -11.37 2.64 -0.85
CA LEU A 86 -12.79 2.81 -1.17
C LEU A 86 -13.26 4.24 -0.91
N VAL A 87 -12.90 4.83 0.25
CA VAL A 87 -13.24 6.22 0.56
C VAL A 87 -12.58 7.18 -0.43
N HIS A 88 -11.31 6.95 -0.75
CA HIS A 88 -10.58 7.75 -1.73
C HIS A 88 -11.23 7.68 -3.12
N LEU A 89 -11.63 6.50 -3.58
CA LEU A 89 -12.32 6.33 -4.86
C LEU A 89 -13.72 6.96 -4.87
N ALA A 90 -14.44 6.96 -3.75
CA ALA A 90 -15.70 7.68 -3.62
C ALA A 90 -15.51 9.20 -3.82
N LEU A 91 -14.43 9.78 -3.26
CA LEU A 91 -14.07 11.18 -3.51
C LEU A 91 -13.67 11.45 -4.96
N VAL A 92 -12.93 10.51 -5.60
CA VAL A 92 -12.62 10.59 -7.04
C VAL A 92 -13.91 10.60 -7.86
N GLY A 93 -14.83 9.68 -7.57
CA GLY A 93 -16.14 9.63 -8.21
C GLY A 93 -16.94 10.93 -8.01
N TRP A 94 -16.93 11.50 -6.81
CA TRP A 94 -17.54 12.78 -6.50
C TRP A 94 -16.91 13.93 -7.29
N LEU A 95 -15.56 13.97 -7.40
CA LEU A 95 -14.83 14.96 -8.20
C LEU A 95 -15.22 14.86 -9.67
N CYS A 96 -15.24 13.63 -10.23
CA CYS A 96 -15.59 13.39 -11.64
C CYS A 96 -17.05 13.79 -11.96
N TRP A 97 -17.96 13.52 -11.03
CA TRP A 97 -19.38 13.81 -11.22
C TRP A 97 -19.68 15.30 -11.23
N ASN A 98 -19.05 16.07 -10.34
CA ASN A 98 -19.44 17.47 -10.11
C ASN A 98 -18.57 18.48 -10.85
N TRP A 99 -17.28 18.17 -11.13
CA TRP A 99 -16.38 19.22 -11.64
C TRP A 99 -15.55 18.81 -12.84
N ARG A 100 -14.69 17.79 -12.71
CA ARG A 100 -13.77 17.45 -13.79
C ARG A 100 -13.40 15.96 -13.80
N THR A 101 -13.30 15.45 -15.02
CA THR A 101 -12.82 14.09 -15.24
C THR A 101 -11.31 14.13 -15.49
N PRO A 102 -10.50 13.37 -14.75
CA PRO A 102 -9.08 13.23 -15.02
C PRO A 102 -8.81 12.68 -16.43
N PRO A 103 -7.62 12.91 -17.01
CA PRO A 103 -7.23 12.35 -18.29
C PRO A 103 -7.28 10.80 -18.27
N ILE A 104 -7.51 10.20 -19.44
CA ILE A 104 -7.70 8.75 -19.57
C ILE A 104 -6.49 7.93 -19.09
N ASP A 105 -5.28 8.44 -19.26
CA ASP A 105 -4.05 7.80 -18.78
C ASP A 105 -3.99 7.69 -17.25
N VAL A 106 -4.54 8.69 -16.53
CA VAL A 106 -4.70 8.68 -15.09
C VAL A 106 -5.67 7.57 -14.68
N PHE A 107 -6.83 7.48 -15.36
CA PHE A 107 -7.81 6.40 -15.11
C PHE A 107 -7.23 5.01 -15.35
N ILE A 108 -6.52 4.79 -16.44
CA ILE A 108 -5.90 3.50 -16.74
C ILE A 108 -4.89 3.14 -15.66
N ARG A 109 -4.01 4.06 -15.28
CA ARG A 109 -2.94 3.80 -14.30
C ARG A 109 -3.50 3.52 -12.91
N PHE A 110 -4.29 4.42 -12.38
CA PHE A 110 -4.84 4.29 -11.02
C PHE A 110 -5.99 3.31 -10.94
N GLY A 111 -6.79 3.18 -12.00
CA GLY A 111 -7.84 2.16 -12.11
C GLY A 111 -7.27 0.74 -12.09
N THR A 112 -6.15 0.50 -12.79
CA THR A 112 -5.44 -0.77 -12.73
C THR A 112 -4.88 -1.05 -11.33
N ALA A 113 -4.33 -0.03 -10.64
CA ALA A 113 -3.87 -0.17 -9.26
C ALA A 113 -5.03 -0.49 -8.30
N ALA A 114 -6.18 0.15 -8.47
CA ALA A 114 -7.40 -0.14 -7.73
C ALA A 114 -7.90 -1.57 -7.99
N ALA A 115 -7.91 -2.01 -9.25
CA ALA A 115 -8.27 -3.38 -9.61
C ALA A 115 -7.37 -4.41 -8.92
N PHE A 116 -6.05 -4.24 -8.95
CA PHE A 116 -5.14 -5.09 -8.20
C PHE A 116 -5.38 -5.06 -6.69
N THR A 117 -5.69 -3.90 -6.12
CA THR A 117 -6.00 -3.77 -4.70
C THR A 117 -7.22 -4.61 -4.33
N PHE A 118 -8.32 -4.49 -5.08
CA PHE A 118 -9.54 -5.24 -4.80
C PHE A 118 -9.41 -6.73 -5.11
N LEU A 119 -8.66 -7.13 -6.13
CA LEU A 119 -8.33 -8.53 -6.37
C LEU A 119 -7.53 -9.12 -5.21
N LEU A 120 -6.49 -8.43 -4.74
CA LEU A 120 -5.69 -8.87 -3.59
C LEU A 120 -6.54 -8.95 -2.33
N ALA A 121 -7.42 -7.98 -2.08
CA ALA A 121 -8.34 -7.99 -0.96
C ALA A 121 -9.32 -9.16 -1.06
N LEU A 122 -9.97 -9.36 -2.21
CA LEU A 122 -10.92 -10.43 -2.47
C LEU A 122 -10.30 -11.81 -2.20
N PHE A 123 -9.14 -12.09 -2.78
CA PHE A 123 -8.45 -13.36 -2.59
C PHE A 123 -7.86 -13.53 -1.17
N SER A 124 -7.72 -12.44 -0.41
CA SER A 124 -7.35 -12.48 1.01
C SER A 124 -8.52 -12.82 1.92
N PHE A 125 -9.79 -12.60 1.50
CA PHE A 125 -10.96 -13.02 2.23
C PHE A 125 -11.17 -14.54 2.10
N GLY A 126 -11.63 -15.17 3.18
CA GLY A 126 -12.16 -16.54 3.15
C GLY A 126 -11.23 -17.63 2.60
N ASN A 127 -9.90 -17.39 2.54
CA ASN A 127 -8.93 -18.32 1.95
C ASN A 127 -9.14 -18.58 0.43
N LEU A 128 -9.80 -17.67 -0.29
CA LEU A 128 -10.01 -17.77 -1.74
C LEU A 128 -8.69 -17.87 -2.54
N HIS A 129 -7.57 -17.47 -1.94
CA HIS A 129 -6.25 -17.66 -2.54
C HIS A 129 -5.90 -19.13 -2.82
N ALA A 130 -6.57 -20.08 -2.15
CA ALA A 130 -6.41 -21.51 -2.44
C ALA A 130 -6.85 -21.88 -3.86
N VAL A 131 -7.83 -21.14 -4.44
CA VAL A 131 -8.30 -21.33 -5.82
C VAL A 131 -7.19 -21.05 -6.83
N LEU A 132 -6.33 -20.07 -6.57
CA LEU A 132 -5.20 -19.72 -7.42
C LEU A 132 -3.99 -20.66 -7.25
N GLY A 133 -4.00 -21.46 -6.20
CA GLY A 133 -2.84 -22.22 -5.76
C GLY A 133 -1.67 -21.35 -5.28
N PRO A 134 -0.62 -21.96 -4.67
CA PRO A 134 0.47 -21.19 -4.05
C PRO A 134 1.24 -20.31 -5.04
N ARG A 135 1.49 -20.81 -6.26
CA ARG A 135 2.22 -20.08 -7.29
C ARG A 135 1.42 -18.92 -7.86
N GLY A 136 0.13 -19.14 -8.20
CA GLY A 136 -0.76 -18.11 -8.72
C GLY A 136 -0.96 -16.97 -7.72
N TRP A 137 -1.19 -17.31 -6.44
CA TRP A 137 -1.29 -16.33 -5.36
C TRP A 137 -0.01 -15.50 -5.18
N GLN A 138 1.15 -16.16 -5.23
CA GLN A 138 2.44 -15.49 -5.12
C GLN A 138 2.66 -14.51 -6.28
N LEU A 139 2.36 -14.92 -7.52
CA LEU A 139 2.47 -14.07 -8.71
C LEU A 139 1.53 -12.85 -8.61
N LEU A 140 0.25 -13.07 -8.28
CA LEU A 140 -0.71 -11.98 -8.11
C LEU A 140 -0.22 -10.97 -7.06
N ARG A 141 0.30 -11.45 -5.92
CA ARG A 141 0.86 -10.57 -4.89
C ARG A 141 2.08 -9.79 -5.38
N ILE A 142 3.00 -10.44 -6.08
CA ILE A 142 4.22 -9.76 -6.56
C ILE A 142 3.83 -8.70 -7.57
N ILE A 143 3.06 -9.05 -8.58
CA ILE A 143 2.66 -8.13 -9.66
C ILE A 143 1.79 -7.01 -9.10
N GLY A 144 0.73 -7.35 -8.37
CA GLY A 144 -0.23 -6.38 -7.86
C GLY A 144 0.39 -5.40 -6.88
N MET A 145 1.16 -5.88 -5.90
CA MET A 145 1.80 -5.00 -4.92
C MET A 145 2.85 -4.07 -5.55
N ASN A 146 3.62 -4.56 -6.52
CA ASN A 146 4.60 -3.70 -7.21
C ASN A 146 3.92 -2.70 -8.15
N TYR A 147 2.81 -3.07 -8.81
CA TYR A 147 2.05 -2.14 -9.63
C TYR A 147 1.40 -1.03 -8.79
N ILE A 148 0.81 -1.38 -7.64
CA ILE A 148 0.25 -0.40 -6.70
C ILE A 148 1.35 0.57 -6.23
N LEU A 149 2.53 0.04 -5.87
CA LEU A 149 3.68 0.87 -5.49
C LEU A 149 4.10 1.81 -6.62
N TYR A 150 4.16 1.31 -7.86
CA TYR A 150 4.46 2.12 -9.04
C TYR A 150 3.46 3.27 -9.21
N ALA A 151 2.16 3.01 -9.04
CA ALA A 151 1.14 4.05 -9.14
C ALA A 151 1.33 5.16 -8.08
N PHE A 152 1.60 4.80 -6.82
CA PHE A 152 1.93 5.76 -5.77
C PHE A 152 3.22 6.51 -6.04
N LEU A 153 4.28 5.82 -6.45
CA LEU A 153 5.56 6.44 -6.78
C LEU A 153 5.39 7.46 -7.90
N TYR A 154 4.65 7.10 -8.95
CA TYR A 154 4.34 8.01 -10.04
C TYR A 154 3.63 9.27 -9.56
N ASP A 155 2.60 9.12 -8.70
CA ASP A 155 1.86 10.26 -8.12
C ASP A 155 2.78 11.18 -7.31
N PHE A 156 3.58 10.61 -6.42
CA PHE A 156 4.47 11.37 -5.54
C PHE A 156 5.66 12.00 -6.27
N MET A 157 6.09 11.44 -7.41
CA MET A 157 7.19 12.00 -8.20
C MET A 157 6.77 13.13 -9.14
N GLN A 158 5.48 13.33 -9.40
CA GLN A 158 5.04 14.36 -10.37
C GLN A 158 5.45 15.77 -9.98
N ASN A 159 5.57 16.09 -8.69
CA ASN A 159 5.90 17.44 -8.23
C ASN A 159 6.66 17.55 -6.89
N PRO A 160 7.64 16.71 -6.55
CA PRO A 160 8.29 16.80 -5.25
C PRO A 160 9.16 18.04 -5.06
N LEU A 161 9.57 18.70 -6.16
CA LEU A 161 10.52 19.83 -6.13
C LEU A 161 9.96 21.12 -6.75
N HIS A 162 8.78 21.09 -7.37
CA HIS A 162 8.18 22.24 -8.03
C HIS A 162 7.06 22.83 -7.17
N GLY A 163 7.22 24.07 -6.70
CA GLY A 163 6.16 24.78 -5.96
C GLY A 163 6.50 25.18 -4.53
N GLY A 164 7.80 25.33 -4.21
CA GLY A 164 8.27 25.86 -2.94
C GLY A 164 8.34 24.83 -1.79
N VAL A 165 8.83 25.29 -0.62
CA VAL A 165 9.12 24.45 0.56
C VAL A 165 7.91 23.63 1.02
N ARG A 166 6.73 24.22 0.93
CA ARG A 166 5.49 23.52 1.32
C ARG A 166 5.27 22.24 0.53
N ARG A 167 5.42 22.27 -0.79
CA ARG A 167 5.26 21.08 -1.64
C ARG A 167 6.36 20.04 -1.39
N VAL A 168 7.58 20.48 -1.15
CA VAL A 168 8.66 19.57 -0.76
C VAL A 168 8.30 18.80 0.49
N VAL A 169 7.80 19.46 1.54
CA VAL A 169 7.38 18.80 2.79
C VAL A 169 6.18 17.87 2.57
N GLU A 170 5.25 18.24 1.70
CA GLU A 170 4.03 17.47 1.42
C GLU A 170 4.28 16.21 0.57
N TYR A 171 5.28 16.17 -0.31
CA TYR A 171 5.53 15.06 -1.26
C TYR A 171 6.79 14.27 -0.96
N LEU A 172 7.90 14.93 -0.57
CA LEU A 172 9.20 14.29 -0.42
C LEU A 172 9.20 13.10 0.55
N PRO A 173 8.58 13.18 1.76
CA PRO A 173 8.56 12.04 2.68
C PRO A 173 7.92 10.80 2.06
N PHE A 174 6.82 10.96 1.34
CA PHE A 174 6.10 9.86 0.69
C PHE A 174 6.86 9.32 -0.52
N THR A 175 7.50 10.19 -1.30
CA THR A 175 8.41 9.79 -2.40
C THR A 175 9.56 8.95 -1.87
N VAL A 176 10.23 9.41 -0.80
CA VAL A 176 11.33 8.66 -0.16
C VAL A 176 10.83 7.31 0.35
N MET A 177 9.70 7.26 1.05
CA MET A 177 9.11 6.01 1.53
C MET A 177 8.77 5.06 0.37
N ALA A 178 8.25 5.56 -0.75
CA ALA A 178 7.92 4.76 -1.91
C ALA A 178 9.17 4.19 -2.60
N ILE A 179 10.28 4.93 -2.65
CA ILE A 179 11.57 4.46 -3.19
C ILE A 179 12.24 3.47 -2.24
N VAL A 180 12.23 3.75 -0.94
CA VAL A 180 12.87 2.91 0.07
C VAL A 180 12.20 1.54 0.19
N ALA A 181 10.88 1.47 0.02
CA ALA A 181 10.13 0.22 0.18
C ALA A 181 10.63 -0.94 -0.72
N PRO A 182 10.82 -0.79 -2.05
CA PRO A 182 11.36 -1.85 -2.89
C PRO A 182 12.84 -2.14 -2.58
N LEU A 183 13.63 -1.14 -2.21
CA LEU A 183 15.03 -1.34 -1.81
C LEU A 183 15.14 -2.21 -0.56
N LEU A 184 14.29 -1.98 0.45
CA LEU A 184 14.21 -2.84 1.64
C LEU A 184 13.87 -4.29 1.26
N ARG A 185 12.94 -4.50 0.32
CA ARG A 185 12.57 -5.85 -0.13
C ARG A 185 13.69 -6.54 -0.89
N LEU A 186 14.41 -5.82 -1.73
CA LEU A 186 15.58 -6.34 -2.44
C LEU A 186 16.70 -6.72 -1.47
N ALA A 187 17.00 -5.86 -0.49
CA ALA A 187 17.99 -6.14 0.54
C ALA A 187 17.60 -7.37 1.39
N ALA A 188 16.34 -7.45 1.82
CA ALA A 188 15.84 -8.59 2.56
C ALA A 188 15.89 -9.89 1.75
N TRP A 189 15.59 -9.83 0.46
CA TRP A 189 15.71 -10.98 -0.45
C TRP A 189 17.16 -11.44 -0.61
N GLY A 190 18.11 -10.51 -0.76
CA GLY A 190 19.54 -10.81 -0.81
C GLY A 190 20.01 -11.60 0.40
N ILE A 191 19.70 -11.11 1.62
CA ILE A 191 20.07 -11.80 2.87
C ILE A 191 19.46 -13.21 2.96
N GLN A 192 18.18 -13.35 2.58
CA GLN A 192 17.50 -14.66 2.61
C GLN A 192 18.10 -15.63 1.60
N SER A 193 18.47 -15.18 0.41
CA SER A 193 19.07 -16.02 -0.64
C SER A 193 20.45 -16.53 -0.22
N ASP A 194 21.28 -15.69 0.39
CA ASP A 194 22.60 -16.06 0.88
C ASP A 194 22.50 -17.07 2.05
N PHE A 195 21.57 -16.85 2.95
CA PHE A 195 21.31 -17.80 4.05
C PHE A 195 20.92 -19.20 3.53
N LEU A 196 20.01 -19.25 2.55
CA LEU A 196 19.58 -20.52 1.95
C LEU A 196 20.72 -21.20 1.18
N ARG A 197 21.55 -20.44 0.47
CA ARG A 197 22.73 -20.93 -0.23
C ARG A 197 23.75 -21.55 0.73
N THR A 198 24.05 -20.85 1.81
CA THR A 198 24.99 -21.32 2.85
C THR A 198 24.47 -22.58 3.54
N ARG A 199 23.16 -22.64 3.86
CA ARG A 199 22.53 -23.82 4.46
C ARG A 199 22.59 -25.03 3.54
N LYS A 200 22.37 -24.83 2.21
CA LYS A 200 22.46 -25.89 1.21
C LYS A 200 23.89 -26.42 1.08
N LEU A 201 24.90 -25.54 1.09
CA LEU A 201 26.31 -25.92 1.05
C LEU A 201 26.71 -26.72 2.29
N ARG A 202 26.32 -26.28 3.51
CA ARG A 202 26.59 -27.04 4.75
C ARG A 202 25.96 -28.43 4.72
N LYS A 203 24.72 -28.57 4.23
CA LYS A 203 24.04 -29.86 4.11
C LYS A 203 24.76 -30.81 3.15
N ASN A 204 25.27 -30.26 2.02
CA ASN A 204 26.00 -31.06 1.02
C ASN A 204 27.36 -31.52 1.55
N LEU A 205 28.01 -30.69 2.38
CA LEU A 205 29.33 -30.99 2.97
C LEU A 205 29.22 -31.81 4.27
N LYS A 206 28.01 -32.20 4.73
CA LYS A 206 27.77 -32.94 5.99
C LYS A 206 28.44 -32.30 7.21
N LEU A 207 28.66 -30.98 7.20
CA LEU A 207 29.26 -30.25 8.33
C LEU A 207 28.26 -30.14 9.49
N PRO A 208 28.71 -30.30 10.76
CA PRO A 208 27.83 -30.12 11.94
C PRO A 208 27.32 -28.67 12.01
N ALA A 209 26.19 -28.49 12.71
CA ALA A 209 25.48 -27.22 12.90
C ALA A 209 26.26 -26.23 13.75
#